data_a80f75d429836654a8fdb52f9e6578c5
#
_entry.id   a80f75d429836654a8fdb52f9e6578c5
#
_cell.length_a   1.000
_cell.length_b   1.000
_cell.length_c   1.000
_cell.angle_alpha   90.00
_cell.angle_beta   90.00
_cell.angle_gamma   90.00
#
_symmetry.space_group_name_H-M   'P 1'
#
loop_
_entity.id
_entity.type
_entity.pdbx_description
1 polymer ?
#
loop_
_entity_poly.entity_id
_entity_poly.type
_entity_poly.pdbx_seq_one_letter_code
_entity_poly.pdbx_strand_id
1 'polypeptide(L)'
;AQIAAFAPVKEQTAWTAEIGTRGKMGWASWDIALYRANIKREMLQFTVGRDIPATTFNADRTRHQGVEAAFSAAPTDWLRFRQIWQYSDFRFVADAQYGNNRLPVVPKHVLRSELRLGNDDLHIAPNVEWVPQGAWADYRNTTRTTGYTLLGLSAGARVMAGVDLFIDARNLTGEKAIGDVSAAILASTASAIYHPVERRAIYGGVRARF
;
A
#
# COMPACT_ATOMS: atom_id res chain seq x y z
N ALA A 1 16.41 -36.13 10.66
CA ALA A 1 16.38 -34.71 10.27
C ALA A 1 16.42 -33.88 11.54
N GLN A 2 17.53 -33.18 11.83
CA GLN A 2 17.59 -32.25 12.93
C GLN A 2 16.70 -31.05 12.58
N ILE A 3 15.63 -30.86 13.31
CA ILE A 3 14.90 -29.60 13.34
C ILE A 3 15.90 -28.59 13.92
N ALA A 4 16.42 -27.71 13.08
CA ALA A 4 17.26 -26.62 13.55
C ALA A 4 16.46 -25.88 14.63
N ALA A 5 16.98 -25.81 15.85
CA ALA A 5 16.35 -25.06 16.93
C ALA A 5 16.36 -23.60 16.54
N PHE A 6 15.22 -23.06 16.11
CA PHE A 6 15.08 -21.63 15.88
C PHE A 6 15.26 -20.91 17.21
N ALA A 7 16.15 -19.93 17.24
CA ALA A 7 16.30 -19.10 18.43
C ALA A 7 14.95 -18.42 18.72
N PRO A 8 14.48 -18.45 19.99
CA PRO A 8 13.23 -17.80 20.33
C PRO A 8 13.31 -16.30 20.04
N VAL A 9 12.25 -15.76 19.43
CA VAL A 9 12.17 -14.33 19.18
C VAL A 9 12.11 -13.55 20.50
N LYS A 10 12.79 -12.42 20.53
CA LYS A 10 12.80 -11.49 21.66
C LYS A 10 11.72 -10.44 21.48
N GLU A 11 11.24 -9.88 22.58
CA GLU A 11 10.31 -8.74 22.53
C GLU A 11 10.91 -7.56 21.75
N GLN A 12 10.11 -6.95 20.91
CA GLN A 12 10.50 -5.71 20.25
C GLN A 12 10.08 -4.48 21.06
N THR A 13 10.84 -3.40 20.93
CA THR A 13 10.48 -2.11 21.52
C THR A 13 10.55 -1.02 20.46
N ALA A 14 9.60 -0.10 20.47
CA ALA A 14 9.52 1.01 19.52
C ALA A 14 9.40 2.34 20.26
N TRP A 15 10.10 3.34 19.75
CA TRP A 15 9.86 4.75 20.04
C TRP A 15 9.36 5.42 18.76
N THR A 16 8.19 6.05 18.82
CA THR A 16 7.56 6.70 17.69
C THR A 16 7.29 8.16 17.99
N ALA A 17 7.57 9.03 17.02
CA ALA A 17 7.16 10.42 16.99
C ALA A 17 6.38 10.70 15.72
N GLU A 18 5.33 11.47 15.84
CA GLU A 18 4.49 11.91 14.74
C GLU A 18 4.13 13.38 14.92
N ILE A 19 4.11 14.12 13.81
CA ILE A 19 3.58 15.48 13.75
C ILE A 19 2.73 15.59 12.48
N GLY A 20 1.59 16.25 12.59
CA GLY A 20 0.68 16.39 11.46
C GLY A 20 -0.14 17.66 11.50
N THR A 21 -0.78 17.93 10.40
CA THR A 21 -1.76 18.99 10.25
C THR A 21 -2.98 18.48 9.51
N ARG A 22 -4.14 18.85 10.00
CA ARG A 22 -5.42 18.57 9.38
C ARG A 22 -6.24 19.85 9.33
N GLY A 23 -6.90 20.07 8.21
CA GLY A 23 -7.71 21.27 8.07
C GLY A 23 -8.70 21.22 6.93
N LYS A 24 -9.60 22.21 6.95
CA LYS A 24 -10.53 22.49 5.86
C LYS A 24 -10.61 23.99 5.66
N MET A 25 -10.54 24.42 4.42
CA MET A 25 -10.67 25.83 4.04
C MET A 25 -11.52 25.91 2.75
N GLY A 26 -12.73 26.42 2.89
CA GLY A 26 -13.68 26.49 1.78
C GLY A 26 -13.93 25.11 1.15
N TRP A 27 -13.57 24.99 -0.12
CA TRP A 27 -13.75 23.79 -0.94
C TRP A 27 -12.59 22.77 -0.81
N ALA A 28 -11.53 23.08 -0.08
CA ALA A 28 -10.35 22.23 0.07
C ALA A 28 -10.22 21.69 1.49
N SER A 29 -9.70 20.47 1.63
CA SER A 29 -9.32 19.86 2.91
C SER A 29 -8.04 19.06 2.75
N TRP A 30 -7.29 18.95 3.84
CA TRP A 30 -6.03 18.20 3.88
C TRP A 30 -5.88 17.46 5.20
N ASP A 31 -5.08 16.41 5.17
CA ASP A 31 -4.60 15.64 6.31
C ASP A 31 -3.18 15.18 5.97
N ILE A 32 -2.17 15.67 6.69
CA ILE A 32 -0.76 15.40 6.43
C ILE A 32 -0.11 14.99 7.74
N ALA A 33 0.57 13.86 7.76
CA ALA A 33 1.37 13.39 8.88
C ALA A 33 2.79 13.07 8.44
N LEU A 34 3.75 13.43 9.28
CA LEU A 34 5.15 13.04 9.23
C LEU A 34 5.42 12.15 10.42
N TYR A 35 5.96 10.97 10.19
CA TYR A 35 6.22 10.02 11.28
C TYR A 35 7.63 9.44 11.22
N ARG A 36 8.12 9.06 12.38
CA ARG A 36 9.36 8.30 12.54
C ARG A 36 9.25 7.36 13.73
N ALA A 37 9.50 6.07 13.49
CA ALA A 37 9.65 5.05 14.51
C ALA A 37 11.07 4.48 14.47
N ASN A 38 11.73 4.39 15.62
CA ASN A 38 12.97 3.64 15.80
C ASN A 38 12.64 2.41 16.61
N ILE A 39 12.89 1.24 16.04
CA ILE A 39 12.48 -0.04 16.58
C ILE A 39 13.75 -0.86 16.92
N LYS A 40 13.79 -1.43 18.11
CA LYS A 40 14.81 -2.38 18.54
C LYS A 40 14.21 -3.78 18.53
N ARG A 41 14.99 -4.73 18.07
CA ARG A 41 14.59 -6.15 17.96
C ARG A 41 13.27 -6.35 17.22
N GLU A 42 13.08 -5.60 16.12
CA GLU A 42 11.88 -5.75 15.30
C GLU A 42 11.73 -7.18 14.82
N MET A 43 10.54 -7.75 15.01
CA MET A 43 10.20 -9.08 14.54
C MET A 43 9.82 -9.02 13.05
N LEU A 44 10.72 -9.50 12.21
CA LEU A 44 10.55 -9.54 10.76
C LEU A 44 10.35 -10.98 10.30
N GLN A 45 9.45 -11.17 9.33
CA GLN A 45 9.15 -12.48 8.76
C GLN A 45 9.79 -12.66 7.39
N PHE A 46 10.18 -13.87 7.08
CA PHE A 46 10.61 -14.25 5.74
C PHE A 46 10.10 -15.64 5.36
N THR A 47 9.81 -15.82 4.10
CA THR A 47 9.48 -17.14 3.55
C THR A 47 10.76 -17.87 3.14
N VAL A 48 10.78 -19.17 3.36
CA VAL A 48 11.88 -20.06 2.99
C VAL A 48 11.54 -20.95 1.79
N GLY A 49 10.27 -20.97 1.37
CA GLY A 49 9.81 -21.76 0.22
C GLY A 49 8.30 -21.91 0.19
N ARG A 50 7.83 -22.57 -0.88
CA ARG A 50 6.43 -22.93 -1.03
C ARG A 50 6.07 -24.00 0.01
N ASP A 51 4.88 -23.89 0.57
CA ASP A 51 4.33 -24.86 1.54
C ASP A 51 5.13 -24.97 2.85
N ILE A 52 6.05 -24.05 3.11
CA ILE A 52 6.79 -23.94 4.37
C ILE A 52 6.32 -22.67 5.11
N PRO A 53 5.90 -22.80 6.37
CA PRO A 53 5.51 -21.61 7.15
C PRO A 53 6.61 -20.56 7.18
N ALA A 54 6.21 -19.30 7.11
CA ALA A 54 7.16 -18.20 7.24
C ALA A 54 7.87 -18.25 8.59
N THR A 55 9.15 -17.92 8.59
CA THR A 55 9.98 -17.87 9.79
C THR A 55 10.17 -16.43 10.22
N THR A 56 10.32 -16.20 11.52
CA THR A 56 10.52 -14.88 12.11
C THR A 56 11.93 -14.76 12.70
N PHE A 57 12.54 -13.59 12.54
CA PHE A 57 13.79 -13.22 13.20
C PHE A 57 13.68 -11.81 13.80
N ASN A 58 14.54 -11.48 14.75
CA ASN A 58 14.67 -10.12 15.25
C ASN A 58 15.78 -9.38 14.51
N ALA A 59 15.42 -8.29 13.85
CA ALA A 59 16.38 -7.30 13.37
C ALA A 59 16.92 -6.50 14.57
N ASP A 60 18.23 -6.21 14.60
CA ASP A 60 18.81 -5.49 15.75
C ASP A 60 18.19 -4.10 15.92
N ARG A 61 18.23 -3.31 14.86
CA ARG A 61 17.59 -1.98 14.81
C ARG A 61 17.03 -1.69 13.43
N THR A 62 15.82 -1.13 13.41
CA THR A 62 15.19 -0.63 12.20
C THR A 62 14.65 0.77 12.42
N ARG A 63 14.40 1.46 11.32
CA ARG A 63 13.78 2.77 11.31
C ARG A 63 12.69 2.81 10.25
N HIS A 64 11.49 3.17 10.67
CA HIS A 64 10.37 3.46 9.79
C HIS A 64 10.10 4.96 9.83
N GLN A 65 10.21 5.64 8.71
CA GLN A 65 9.87 7.05 8.61
C GLN A 65 9.17 7.33 7.29
N GLY A 66 8.32 8.34 7.29
CA GLY A 66 7.58 8.64 6.09
C GLY A 66 6.68 9.85 6.20
N VAL A 67 5.93 10.03 5.13
CA VAL A 67 4.90 11.05 4.97
C VAL A 67 3.62 10.37 4.52
N GLU A 68 2.51 10.69 5.16
CA GLU A 68 1.18 10.37 4.68
C GLU A 68 0.44 11.68 4.43
N ALA A 69 -0.09 11.83 3.22
CA ALA A 69 -0.81 13.05 2.84
C ALA A 69 -2.08 12.70 2.09
N ALA A 70 -3.19 13.25 2.53
CA ALA A 70 -4.46 13.24 1.83
C ALA A 70 -4.90 14.67 1.55
N PHE A 71 -5.35 14.91 0.33
CA PHE A 71 -5.91 16.18 -0.11
C PHE A 71 -7.25 15.91 -0.80
N SER A 72 -8.24 16.73 -0.52
CA SER A 72 -9.53 16.70 -1.22
C SER A 72 -9.96 18.12 -1.59
N ALA A 73 -10.49 18.27 -2.80
CA ALA A 73 -10.99 19.51 -3.33
C ALA A 73 -12.37 19.31 -3.95
N ALA A 74 -13.34 20.14 -3.59
CA ALA A 74 -14.68 20.17 -4.16
C ALA A 74 -15.05 21.61 -4.52
N PRO A 75 -14.48 22.17 -5.61
CA PRO A 75 -14.69 23.56 -5.99
C PRO A 75 -16.13 23.85 -6.45
N THR A 76 -16.86 22.82 -6.84
CA THR A 76 -18.27 22.85 -7.21
C THR A 76 -19.01 21.64 -6.68
N ASP A 77 -20.32 21.62 -6.70
CA ASP A 77 -21.15 20.49 -6.24
C ASP A 77 -21.01 19.24 -7.12
N TRP A 78 -20.57 19.41 -8.37
CA TRP A 78 -20.43 18.34 -9.34
C TRP A 78 -18.99 17.88 -9.59
N LEU A 79 -17.99 18.53 -8.96
CA LEU A 79 -16.57 18.23 -9.17
C LEU A 79 -15.88 17.99 -7.83
N ARG A 80 -15.33 16.79 -7.63
CA ARG A 80 -14.51 16.46 -6.48
C ARG A 80 -13.23 15.76 -6.93
N PHE A 81 -12.11 16.28 -6.47
CA PHE A 81 -10.79 15.65 -6.62
C PHE A 81 -10.32 15.13 -5.29
N ARG A 82 -9.70 13.95 -5.28
CA ARG A 82 -9.04 13.37 -4.10
C ARG A 82 -7.67 12.85 -4.49
N GLN A 83 -6.67 13.18 -3.67
CA GLN A 83 -5.30 12.69 -3.80
C GLN A 83 -4.85 12.11 -2.47
N ILE A 84 -4.27 10.90 -2.53
CA ILE A 84 -3.53 10.30 -1.40
C ILE A 84 -2.11 10.08 -1.89
N TRP A 85 -1.15 10.44 -1.07
CA TRP A 85 0.26 10.16 -1.29
C TRP A 85 0.87 9.61 -0.02
N GLN A 86 1.56 8.48 -0.16
CA GLN A 86 2.32 7.84 0.89
C GLN A 86 3.78 7.75 0.45
N TYR A 87 4.68 8.23 1.29
CA TYR A 87 6.12 8.04 1.20
C TYR A 87 6.58 7.23 2.39
N SER A 88 7.32 6.13 2.15
CA SER A 88 7.80 5.22 3.18
C SER A 88 9.29 4.96 3.00
N ASP A 89 10.09 5.22 4.05
CA ASP A 89 11.50 4.90 4.11
C ASP A 89 11.78 4.00 5.32
N PHE A 90 11.57 2.70 5.13
CA PHE A 90 11.76 1.66 6.13
C PHE A 90 13.07 0.94 5.87
N ARG A 91 13.95 0.89 6.86
CA ARG A 91 15.29 0.32 6.68
C ARG A 91 15.91 -0.21 7.96
N PHE A 92 16.87 -1.10 7.81
CA PHE A 92 17.82 -1.46 8.86
C PHE A 92 18.69 -0.25 9.24
N VAL A 93 19.24 -0.26 10.45
CA VAL A 93 20.14 0.78 10.94
C VAL A 93 21.42 0.12 11.44
N ALA A 94 22.48 0.19 10.63
CA ALA A 94 23.79 -0.38 10.91
C ALA A 94 23.70 -1.86 11.36
N ASP A 95 22.85 -2.63 10.72
CA ASP A 95 22.67 -4.06 10.97
C ASP A 95 23.91 -4.84 10.50
N ALA A 96 24.35 -5.84 11.28
CA ALA A 96 25.55 -6.61 10.97
C ALA A 96 25.46 -7.40 9.66
N GLN A 97 24.25 -7.84 9.28
CA GLN A 97 24.02 -8.65 8.07
C GLN A 97 23.48 -7.83 6.90
N TYR A 98 22.62 -6.85 7.17
CA TYR A 98 21.88 -6.11 6.15
C TYR A 98 22.28 -4.64 6.05
N GLY A 99 23.20 -4.16 6.90
CA GLY A 99 23.71 -2.78 6.86
C GLY A 99 22.60 -1.75 7.07
N ASN A 100 22.34 -0.96 6.02
CA ASN A 100 21.26 0.04 5.96
C ASN A 100 20.27 -0.27 4.83
N ASN A 101 20.12 -1.53 4.47
CA ASN A 101 19.18 -1.96 3.45
C ASN A 101 17.76 -1.55 3.79
N ARG A 102 16.95 -1.32 2.77
CA ARG A 102 15.52 -1.10 2.93
C ARG A 102 14.83 -2.39 3.33
N LEU A 103 13.82 -2.28 4.17
CA LEU A 103 12.93 -3.42 4.44
C LEU A 103 12.15 -3.76 3.15
N PRO A 104 12.00 -5.05 2.84
CA PRO A 104 11.25 -5.49 1.67
C PRO A 104 9.75 -5.22 1.83
N VAL A 105 8.96 -5.53 0.80
CA VAL A 105 7.49 -5.47 0.74
C VAL A 105 6.93 -4.04 0.61
N VAL A 106 7.59 -3.05 1.14
CA VAL A 106 7.07 -1.67 1.20
C VAL A 106 7.60 -0.83 0.03
N PRO A 107 6.73 -0.41 -0.92
CA PRO A 107 7.09 0.56 -1.95
C PRO A 107 7.47 1.90 -1.35
N LYS A 108 8.40 2.61 -2.00
CA LYS A 108 8.82 3.92 -1.52
C LYS A 108 7.74 4.98 -1.66
N HIS A 109 6.99 4.94 -2.75
CA HIS A 109 5.88 5.86 -3.03
C HIS A 109 4.66 5.09 -3.49
N VAL A 110 3.51 5.46 -2.97
CA VAL A 110 2.19 5.05 -3.47
C VAL A 110 1.34 6.31 -3.62
N LEU A 111 0.77 6.50 -4.81
CA LEU A 111 -0.13 7.60 -5.12
C LEU A 111 -1.49 7.05 -5.55
N ARG A 112 -2.56 7.61 -4.99
CA ARG A 112 -3.94 7.31 -5.42
C ARG A 112 -4.66 8.62 -5.69
N SER A 113 -5.20 8.73 -6.89
CA SER A 113 -5.97 9.90 -7.33
C SER A 113 -7.34 9.48 -7.80
N GLU A 114 -8.34 10.26 -7.48
CA GLU A 114 -9.71 10.09 -7.95
C GLU A 114 -10.28 11.44 -8.37
N LEU A 115 -10.96 11.46 -9.51
CA LEU A 115 -11.71 12.61 -9.97
C LEU A 115 -13.18 12.21 -10.10
N ARG A 116 -14.02 12.66 -9.18
CA ARG A 116 -15.46 12.42 -9.25
C ARG A 116 -16.15 13.58 -9.98
N LEU A 117 -16.89 13.23 -11.01
CA LEU A 117 -17.73 14.11 -11.82
C LEU A 117 -19.20 13.74 -11.63
N GLY A 118 -20.06 14.69 -11.34
CA GLY A 118 -21.49 14.49 -11.05
C GLY A 118 -21.83 14.73 -9.59
N ASN A 119 -23.04 14.44 -9.24
CA ASN A 119 -23.62 14.64 -7.90
C ASN A 119 -23.90 13.27 -7.23
N ASP A 120 -24.69 13.26 -6.15
CA ASP A 120 -25.03 12.04 -5.45
C ASP A 120 -26.08 11.18 -6.18
N ASP A 121 -26.80 11.76 -7.14
CA ASP A 121 -27.80 11.05 -7.95
C ASP A 121 -27.17 10.38 -9.17
N LEU A 122 -26.18 11.03 -9.79
CA LEU A 122 -25.45 10.47 -10.93
C LEU A 122 -24.00 10.93 -10.90
N HIS A 123 -23.07 9.99 -10.89
CA HIS A 123 -21.65 10.30 -10.95
C HIS A 123 -20.82 9.26 -11.68
N ILE A 124 -19.67 9.72 -12.14
CA ILE A 124 -18.58 8.89 -12.67
C ILE A 124 -17.28 9.32 -11.97
N ALA A 125 -16.44 8.38 -11.61
CA ALA A 125 -15.19 8.66 -10.89
C ALA A 125 -14.04 7.82 -11.44
N PRO A 126 -13.33 8.29 -12.49
CA PRO A 126 -12.04 7.72 -12.86
C PRO A 126 -11.04 7.84 -11.70
N ASN A 127 -10.25 6.80 -11.54
CA ASN A 127 -9.23 6.74 -10.51
C ASN A 127 -7.96 6.06 -11.01
N VAL A 128 -6.85 6.37 -10.33
CA VAL A 128 -5.55 5.80 -10.64
C VAL A 128 -4.81 5.47 -9.35
N GLU A 129 -4.20 4.28 -9.29
CA GLU A 129 -3.14 3.96 -8.35
C GLU A 129 -1.82 3.90 -9.13
N TRP A 130 -0.83 4.65 -8.66
CA TRP A 130 0.49 4.71 -9.25
C TRP A 130 1.56 4.40 -8.21
N VAL A 131 2.33 3.37 -8.48
CA VAL A 131 3.51 2.97 -7.72
C VAL A 131 4.72 3.15 -8.64
N PRO A 132 5.44 4.28 -8.58
CA PRO A 132 6.54 4.59 -9.51
C PRO A 132 7.65 3.55 -9.52
N GLN A 133 7.85 2.94 -8.38
CA GLN A 133 8.90 1.96 -8.13
C GLN A 133 8.38 0.88 -7.21
N GLY A 134 8.43 -0.38 -7.62
CA GLY A 134 8.02 -1.50 -6.80
C GLY A 134 8.88 -1.69 -5.53
N ALA A 135 8.48 -2.61 -4.70
CA ALA A 135 9.17 -2.93 -3.44
C ALA A 135 10.38 -3.85 -3.67
N TRP A 136 11.31 -3.86 -2.73
CA TRP A 136 12.30 -4.92 -2.63
C TRP A 136 11.62 -6.23 -2.22
N ALA A 137 12.05 -7.34 -2.80
CA ALA A 137 11.51 -8.66 -2.53
C ALA A 137 12.30 -9.40 -1.44
N ASP A 138 13.49 -8.91 -1.11
CA ASP A 138 14.39 -9.56 -0.17
C ASP A 138 15.15 -8.56 0.73
N TYR A 139 15.60 -9.06 1.88
CA TYR A 139 16.32 -8.28 2.87
C TYR A 139 17.72 -7.85 2.41
N ARG A 140 18.29 -8.52 1.39
CA ARG A 140 19.59 -8.13 0.80
C ARG A 140 19.46 -7.06 -0.25
N ASN A 141 18.23 -6.68 -0.63
CA ASN A 141 17.93 -5.70 -1.67
C ASN A 141 18.55 -6.07 -3.04
N THR A 142 18.50 -7.35 -3.40
CA THR A 142 19.03 -7.86 -4.67
C THR A 142 17.97 -7.92 -5.77
N THR A 143 16.71 -8.16 -5.38
CA THR A 143 15.59 -8.29 -6.32
C THR A 143 14.50 -7.28 -5.98
N ARG A 144 14.01 -6.59 -6.99
CA ARG A 144 12.97 -5.56 -6.84
C ARG A 144 11.84 -5.81 -7.83
N THR A 145 10.59 -5.59 -7.40
CA THR A 145 9.45 -5.59 -8.32
C THR A 145 9.45 -4.33 -9.19
N THR A 146 8.78 -4.39 -10.33
CA THR A 146 8.56 -3.21 -11.17
C THR A 146 7.51 -2.29 -10.55
N GLY A 147 7.58 -0.99 -10.87
CA GLY A 147 6.47 -0.08 -10.62
C GLY A 147 5.27 -0.40 -11.53
N TYR A 148 4.11 0.14 -11.20
CA TYR A 148 2.88 -0.07 -11.98
C TYR A 148 1.92 1.10 -11.90
N THR A 149 0.95 1.11 -12.82
CA THR A 149 -0.17 2.06 -12.85
C THR A 149 -1.47 1.29 -13.07
N LEU A 150 -2.40 1.35 -12.11
CA LEU A 150 -3.72 0.75 -12.25
C LEU A 150 -4.74 1.85 -12.50
N LEU A 151 -5.46 1.75 -13.61
CA LEU A 151 -6.58 2.63 -13.91
C LEU A 151 -7.89 1.97 -13.55
N GLY A 152 -8.76 2.69 -12.88
CA GLY A 152 -10.09 2.26 -12.50
C GLY A 152 -11.15 3.30 -12.83
N LEU A 153 -12.40 2.87 -12.77
CA LEU A 153 -13.56 3.69 -12.97
C LEU A 153 -14.68 3.22 -12.08
N SER A 154 -15.20 4.10 -11.22
CA SER A 154 -16.47 3.84 -10.54
C SER A 154 -17.56 4.76 -11.05
N ALA A 155 -18.81 4.30 -11.02
CA ALA A 155 -19.98 5.08 -11.35
C ALA A 155 -21.14 4.68 -10.46
N GLY A 156 -22.06 5.63 -10.22
CA GLY A 156 -23.27 5.39 -9.45
C GLY A 156 -24.43 6.20 -10.00
N ALA A 157 -25.62 5.61 -9.95
CA ALA A 157 -26.85 6.27 -10.33
C ALA A 157 -27.98 5.95 -9.35
N ARG A 158 -28.67 6.98 -8.83
CA ARG A 158 -29.90 6.81 -8.08
C ARG A 158 -31.05 6.66 -9.07
N VAL A 159 -31.68 5.48 -9.09
CA VAL A 159 -32.75 5.17 -10.04
C VAL A 159 -34.13 5.44 -9.45
N MET A 160 -34.27 5.41 -8.13
CA MET A 160 -35.46 5.84 -7.40
C MET A 160 -35.09 6.12 -5.92
N ALA A 161 -36.02 6.68 -5.15
CA ALA A 161 -35.81 6.93 -3.73
C ALA A 161 -35.39 5.63 -3.01
N GLY A 162 -34.23 5.66 -2.35
CA GLY A 162 -33.68 4.51 -1.62
C GLY A 162 -33.03 3.43 -2.48
N VAL A 163 -32.94 3.56 -3.83
CA VAL A 163 -32.32 2.56 -4.70
C VAL A 163 -31.22 3.19 -5.57
N ASP A 164 -30.00 2.75 -5.34
CA ASP A 164 -28.82 3.17 -6.08
C ASP A 164 -28.25 1.97 -6.87
N LEU A 165 -27.88 2.19 -8.12
CA LEU A 165 -27.05 1.30 -8.91
C LEU A 165 -25.60 1.74 -8.83
N PHE A 166 -24.66 0.80 -8.88
CA PHE A 166 -23.24 1.12 -8.96
C PHE A 166 -22.47 0.17 -9.87
N ILE A 167 -21.38 0.68 -10.44
CA ILE A 167 -20.37 -0.08 -11.18
C ILE A 167 -19.01 0.30 -10.61
N ASP A 168 -18.12 -0.70 -10.46
CA ASP A 168 -16.70 -0.54 -10.11
C ASP A 168 -15.86 -1.38 -11.08
N ALA A 169 -15.12 -0.71 -11.93
CA ALA A 169 -14.24 -1.32 -12.92
C ALA A 169 -12.79 -1.08 -12.52
N ARG A 170 -12.03 -2.16 -12.37
CA ARG A 170 -10.65 -2.14 -11.87
C ARG A 170 -9.67 -2.62 -12.91
N ASN A 171 -8.44 -2.09 -12.85
CA ASN A 171 -7.37 -2.44 -13.76
C ASN A 171 -7.83 -2.44 -15.23
N LEU A 172 -8.43 -1.36 -15.67
CA LEU A 172 -9.03 -1.22 -17.00
C LEU A 172 -8.05 -1.47 -18.16
N THR A 173 -6.78 -1.12 -17.94
CA THR A 173 -5.70 -1.34 -18.93
C THR A 173 -5.23 -2.79 -18.99
N GLY A 174 -5.60 -3.61 -17.99
CA GLY A 174 -5.13 -4.99 -17.89
C GLY A 174 -3.65 -5.09 -17.53
N GLU A 175 -3.16 -4.14 -16.74
CA GLU A 175 -1.77 -4.12 -16.25
C GLU A 175 -1.42 -5.44 -15.56
N LYS A 176 -0.25 -5.98 -15.88
CA LYS A 176 0.30 -7.21 -15.30
C LYS A 176 1.50 -6.84 -14.42
N ALA A 177 1.24 -6.63 -13.17
CA ALA A 177 2.25 -6.23 -12.20
C ALA A 177 2.23 -7.11 -10.96
N ILE A 178 3.29 -7.03 -10.18
CA ILE A 178 3.39 -7.61 -8.84
C ILE A 178 2.97 -6.53 -7.86
N GLY A 179 1.84 -6.74 -7.18
CA GLY A 179 1.29 -5.80 -6.21
C GLY A 179 1.85 -6.00 -4.80
N ASP A 180 2.21 -7.24 -4.48
CA ASP A 180 2.74 -7.60 -3.17
C ASP A 180 3.76 -8.73 -3.29
N VAL A 181 4.60 -8.89 -2.26
CA VAL A 181 5.61 -9.96 -2.17
C VAL A 181 5.67 -10.53 -0.76
N SER A 182 5.90 -11.82 -0.64
CA SER A 182 6.31 -12.42 0.64
C SER A 182 7.81 -12.25 0.79
N ALA A 183 8.26 -11.50 1.80
CA ALA A 183 9.68 -11.20 2.00
C ALA A 183 10.54 -12.47 2.07
N ALA A 184 11.71 -12.46 1.46
CA ALA A 184 12.71 -13.52 1.52
C ALA A 184 14.06 -12.96 2.03
N ILE A 185 14.97 -13.82 2.46
CA ILE A 185 16.35 -13.42 2.77
C ILE A 185 17.08 -13.04 1.47
N LEU A 186 16.95 -13.88 0.46
CA LEU A 186 17.45 -13.66 -0.90
C LEU A 186 16.39 -14.14 -1.87
N ALA A 187 16.00 -13.29 -2.80
CA ALA A 187 15.01 -13.61 -3.81
C ALA A 187 15.62 -13.64 -5.22
N SER A 188 14.93 -14.30 -6.13
CA SER A 188 15.15 -14.26 -7.57
C SER A 188 13.82 -14.08 -8.29
N THR A 189 13.85 -13.81 -9.57
CA THR A 189 12.64 -13.74 -10.40
C THR A 189 11.86 -15.05 -10.47
N ALA A 190 12.50 -16.19 -10.16
CA ALA A 190 11.88 -17.51 -10.12
C ALA A 190 11.32 -17.88 -8.72
N SER A 191 11.52 -17.04 -7.71
CA SER A 191 11.00 -17.30 -6.35
C SER A 191 9.47 -17.23 -6.33
N ALA A 192 8.83 -18.20 -5.67
CA ALA A 192 7.35 -18.28 -5.57
C ALA A 192 6.82 -17.37 -4.44
N ILE A 193 7.18 -16.08 -4.49
CA ILE A 193 6.88 -15.09 -3.44
C ILE A 193 6.06 -13.90 -3.97
N TYR A 194 5.75 -13.88 -5.26
CA TYR A 194 5.14 -12.75 -5.94
C TYR A 194 3.63 -12.91 -6.04
N HIS A 195 2.91 -11.89 -5.59
CA HIS A 195 1.46 -11.81 -5.65
C HIS A 195 1.05 -10.78 -6.71
N PRO A 196 0.40 -11.20 -7.80
CA PRO A 196 0.00 -10.28 -8.86
C PRO A 196 -1.11 -9.34 -8.38
N VAL A 197 -1.16 -8.16 -8.98
CA VAL A 197 -2.34 -7.29 -8.86
C VAL A 197 -3.59 -7.98 -9.43
N GLU A 198 -4.76 -7.54 -8.97
CA GLU A 198 -6.03 -8.01 -9.54
C GLU A 198 -6.05 -7.80 -11.06
N ARG A 199 -6.50 -8.78 -11.80
CA ARG A 199 -6.72 -8.65 -13.24
C ARG A 199 -7.86 -7.67 -13.51
N ARG A 200 -8.06 -7.33 -14.79
CA ARG A 200 -9.23 -6.54 -15.17
C ARG A 200 -10.50 -7.20 -14.61
N ALA A 201 -11.25 -6.43 -13.82
CA ALA A 201 -12.48 -6.87 -13.19
C ALA A 201 -13.53 -5.77 -13.27
N ILE A 202 -14.79 -6.16 -13.39
CA ILE A 202 -15.94 -5.26 -13.39
C ILE A 202 -16.95 -5.83 -12.41
N TYR A 203 -17.31 -5.02 -11.44
CA TYR A 203 -18.33 -5.32 -10.43
C TYR A 203 -19.52 -4.38 -10.64
N GLY A 204 -20.71 -4.88 -10.42
CA GLY A 204 -21.93 -4.08 -10.43
C GLY A 204 -22.91 -4.56 -9.40
N GLY A 205 -23.74 -3.67 -8.91
CA GLY A 205 -24.72 -4.02 -7.89
C GLY A 205 -25.79 -2.99 -7.67
N VAL A 206 -26.73 -3.36 -6.84
CA VAL A 206 -27.86 -2.55 -6.39
C VAL A 206 -27.77 -2.38 -4.90
N ARG A 207 -27.93 -1.17 -4.40
CA ARG A 207 -28.06 -0.87 -2.97
C ARG A 207 -29.47 -0.33 -2.71
N ALA A 208 -30.25 -1.05 -1.89
CA ALA A 208 -31.58 -0.61 -1.46
C ALA A 208 -31.53 -0.19 0.02
N ARG A 209 -32.20 0.89 0.37
CA ARG A 209 -32.40 1.39 1.74
C ARG A 209 -33.90 1.46 2.00
N PHE A 210 -34.36 0.78 3.03
CA PHE A 210 -35.74 0.68 3.48
C PHE A 210 -35.97 1.53 4.72
#